data_52581f324f03defa6db2b46d505ed1e0
#
_entry.id   52581f324f03defa6db2b46d505ed1e0
#
_cell.length_a   1.000
_cell.length_b   1.000
_cell.length_c   1.000
_cell.angle_alpha   90.00
_cell.angle_beta   90.00
_cell.angle_gamma   90.00
#
_symmetry.space_group_name_H-M   'P 1'
#
loop_
_entity.id
_entity.type
_entity.pdbx_description
1 polymer ?
#
loop_
_entity_poly.entity_id
_entity_poly.type
_entity_poly.pdbx_seq_one_letter_code
_entity_poly.pdbx_strand_id
1 'polypeptide(L)'
;MKTIYYHGTVYTGALPLAQAFIVEDGRFTFAGTDAGALAQRRPGDELVDLGGQFVCSGFNDSHMHLVEYGYLLQMPQLAEHTGSLAEMLECMRAFLAGHPRQGDAWLIGRGWNQDLFSDTRRMPDRYDLDAVSTEVPVCAVRACGHCLVVNSRALQLLGVTAGTPQPAGGRIGMAGGEPDGRFFDNAMDPVYAAIPAPGKDALKEMIRTACRALNAQGITSS
;
A
#
# COMPACT_ATOMS: atom_id res chain seq x y z
N MET A 1 25.80 -1.40 -24.78
CA MET A 1 26.59 -2.14 -23.74
C MET A 1 26.08 -3.59 -23.74
N LYS A 2 27.01 -4.57 -23.78
CA LYS A 2 26.65 -5.97 -23.85
C LYS A 2 27.05 -6.69 -22.57
N THR A 3 26.09 -7.43 -21.99
CA THR A 3 26.28 -8.26 -20.79
C THR A 3 25.92 -9.71 -21.12
N ILE A 4 26.81 -10.63 -20.79
CA ILE A 4 26.63 -12.07 -20.98
C ILE A 4 26.39 -12.69 -19.60
N TYR A 5 25.21 -13.26 -19.41
CA TYR A 5 24.81 -14.02 -18.24
C TYR A 5 24.99 -15.51 -18.56
N TYR A 6 25.72 -16.23 -17.72
CA TYR A 6 26.02 -17.65 -17.95
C TYR A 6 25.95 -18.45 -16.64
N HIS A 7 26.04 -19.78 -16.74
CA HIS A 7 25.95 -20.70 -15.62
C HIS A 7 24.64 -20.55 -14.83
N GLY A 8 23.51 -20.50 -15.54
CA GLY A 8 22.18 -20.39 -14.95
C GLY A 8 21.24 -21.53 -15.36
N THR A 9 20.02 -21.45 -14.82
CA THR A 9 18.87 -22.26 -15.23
C THR A 9 17.80 -21.30 -15.75
N VAL A 10 17.78 -21.08 -17.06
CA VAL A 10 17.04 -19.98 -17.70
C VAL A 10 15.77 -20.49 -18.40
N TYR A 11 14.60 -20.05 -17.92
CA TYR A 11 13.32 -20.33 -18.55
C TYR A 11 12.94 -19.21 -19.52
N THR A 12 12.88 -19.52 -20.81
CA THR A 12 12.59 -18.59 -21.90
C THR A 12 11.11 -18.57 -22.32
N GLY A 13 10.25 -19.27 -21.56
CA GLY A 13 8.84 -19.49 -21.93
C GLY A 13 8.59 -20.87 -22.53
N ALA A 14 9.64 -21.67 -22.81
CA ALA A 14 9.56 -23.01 -23.37
C ALA A 14 10.69 -23.91 -22.84
N LEU A 15 10.55 -25.22 -23.05
CA LEU A 15 11.59 -26.23 -22.78
C LEU A 15 12.32 -26.58 -24.09
N PRO A 16 13.61 -27.00 -24.01
CA PRO A 16 14.43 -27.16 -22.78
C PRO A 16 14.88 -25.83 -22.18
N LEU A 17 15.24 -25.85 -20.90
CA LEU A 17 15.82 -24.69 -20.21
C LEU A 17 17.16 -24.32 -20.84
N ALA A 18 17.42 -23.02 -20.98
CA ALA A 18 18.72 -22.50 -21.38
C ALA A 18 19.66 -22.40 -20.15
N GLN A 19 20.98 -22.21 -20.40
CA GLN A 19 22.01 -22.01 -19.39
C GLN A 19 22.48 -20.56 -19.31
N ALA A 20 22.33 -19.83 -20.44
CA ALA A 20 22.85 -18.49 -20.60
C ALA A 20 21.94 -17.61 -21.45
N PHE A 21 22.09 -16.30 -21.31
CA PHE A 21 21.47 -15.31 -22.21
C PHE A 21 22.38 -14.09 -22.35
N ILE A 22 22.16 -13.32 -23.42
CA ILE A 22 22.89 -12.08 -23.69
C ILE A 22 21.91 -10.93 -23.76
N VAL A 23 22.25 -9.84 -23.06
CA VAL A 23 21.55 -8.55 -23.18
C VAL A 23 22.48 -7.55 -23.84
N GLU A 24 22.07 -6.96 -24.96
CA GLU A 24 22.77 -5.90 -25.66
C GLU A 24 21.80 -4.73 -25.89
N ASP A 25 22.17 -3.54 -25.41
CA ASP A 25 21.37 -2.33 -25.50
C ASP A 25 19.91 -2.49 -24.99
N GLY A 26 19.77 -3.20 -23.86
CA GLY A 26 18.47 -3.43 -23.20
C GLY A 26 17.60 -4.50 -23.88
N ARG A 27 18.13 -5.29 -24.83
CA ARG A 27 17.41 -6.34 -25.52
C ARG A 27 18.10 -7.69 -25.38
N PHE A 28 17.31 -8.76 -25.30
CA PHE A 28 17.83 -10.11 -25.40
C PHE A 28 18.26 -10.39 -26.85
N THR A 29 19.53 -10.73 -27.05
CA THR A 29 20.08 -11.06 -28.38
C THR A 29 20.43 -12.53 -28.54
N PHE A 30 20.49 -13.26 -27.41
CA PHE A 30 20.76 -14.70 -27.38
C PHE A 30 20.17 -15.33 -26.13
N ALA A 31 19.68 -16.58 -26.25
CA ALA A 31 19.42 -17.48 -25.13
C ALA A 31 19.77 -18.91 -25.58
N GLY A 32 20.53 -19.66 -24.77
CA GLY A 32 20.99 -20.99 -25.13
C GLY A 32 21.99 -21.57 -24.14
N THR A 33 23.02 -22.26 -24.64
CA THR A 33 24.07 -22.85 -23.81
C THR A 33 25.12 -21.84 -23.40
N ASP A 34 25.83 -22.12 -22.31
CA ASP A 34 26.98 -21.32 -21.85
C ASP A 34 28.04 -21.18 -22.94
N ALA A 35 28.38 -22.27 -23.60
CA ALA A 35 29.35 -22.27 -24.70
C ALA A 35 28.95 -21.35 -25.83
N GLY A 36 27.65 -21.36 -26.22
CA GLY A 36 27.12 -20.51 -27.27
C GLY A 36 27.10 -19.03 -26.93
N ALA A 37 26.86 -18.70 -25.66
CA ALA A 37 26.91 -17.31 -25.16
C ALA A 37 28.35 -16.80 -25.06
N LEU A 38 29.24 -17.59 -24.46
CA LEU A 38 30.64 -17.22 -24.27
C LEU A 38 31.43 -17.10 -25.58
N ALA A 39 31.08 -17.90 -26.61
CA ALA A 39 31.65 -17.77 -27.94
C ALA A 39 31.36 -16.41 -28.61
N GLN A 40 30.36 -15.68 -28.20
CA GLN A 40 29.98 -14.37 -28.70
C GLN A 40 30.64 -13.20 -27.91
N ARG A 41 31.48 -13.51 -26.92
CA ARG A 41 32.18 -12.51 -26.12
C ARG A 41 33.16 -11.69 -26.94
N ARG A 42 33.17 -10.38 -26.70
CA ARG A 42 34.12 -9.40 -27.25
C ARG A 42 34.91 -8.71 -26.13
N PRO A 43 36.07 -8.15 -26.37
CA PRO A 43 36.76 -7.29 -25.43
C PRO A 43 35.84 -6.17 -24.95
N GLY A 44 35.72 -6.00 -23.64
CA GLY A 44 34.87 -4.98 -23.02
C GLY A 44 33.44 -5.42 -22.68
N ASP A 45 33.00 -6.63 -23.08
CA ASP A 45 31.74 -7.20 -22.67
C ASP A 45 31.78 -7.60 -21.19
N GLU A 46 30.69 -7.32 -20.47
CA GLU A 46 30.50 -7.71 -19.08
C GLU A 46 30.09 -9.19 -18.99
N LEU A 47 30.64 -9.91 -17.99
CA LEU A 47 30.30 -11.29 -17.69
C LEU A 47 29.67 -11.37 -16.31
N VAL A 48 28.50 -12.02 -16.21
CA VAL A 48 27.79 -12.28 -14.97
C VAL A 48 27.60 -13.79 -14.81
N ASP A 49 28.26 -14.36 -13.79
CA ASP A 49 28.04 -15.74 -13.39
C ASP A 49 26.78 -15.84 -12.55
N LEU A 50 25.80 -16.59 -12.99
CA LEU A 50 24.52 -16.79 -12.30
C LEU A 50 24.64 -17.85 -11.17
N GLY A 51 25.74 -18.59 -11.08
CA GLY A 51 25.95 -19.56 -10.01
C GLY A 51 24.88 -20.65 -9.90
N GLY A 52 24.29 -21.06 -11.02
CA GLY A 52 23.20 -22.04 -11.07
C GLY A 52 21.80 -21.48 -10.77
N GLN A 53 21.67 -20.18 -10.53
CA GLN A 53 20.39 -19.56 -10.21
C GLN A 53 19.36 -19.72 -11.32
N PHE A 54 18.08 -19.84 -10.91
CA PHE A 54 16.96 -19.84 -11.83
C PHE A 54 16.64 -18.41 -12.29
N VAL A 55 16.44 -18.26 -13.60
CA VAL A 55 16.08 -16.99 -14.23
C VAL A 55 14.84 -17.19 -15.11
N CYS A 56 13.87 -16.31 -14.97
CA CYS A 56 12.70 -16.24 -15.86
C CYS A 56 12.38 -14.77 -16.19
N SER A 57 11.47 -14.55 -17.15
CA SER A 57 10.90 -13.23 -17.39
C SER A 57 10.18 -12.72 -16.13
N GLY A 58 10.12 -11.40 -15.95
CA GLY A 58 9.29 -10.80 -14.91
C GLY A 58 7.82 -11.17 -15.09
N PHE A 59 7.09 -11.22 -13.98
CA PHE A 59 5.67 -11.56 -13.98
C PHE A 59 4.83 -10.39 -14.51
N ASN A 60 3.73 -10.74 -15.16
CA ASN A 60 2.70 -9.79 -15.57
C ASN A 60 1.46 -9.98 -14.71
N ASP A 61 1.02 -8.94 -14.03
CA ASP A 61 -0.28 -8.93 -13.34
C ASP A 61 -1.35 -8.43 -14.32
N SER A 62 -2.31 -9.28 -14.63
CA SER A 62 -3.35 -8.98 -15.62
C SER A 62 -4.46 -8.06 -15.11
N HIS A 63 -4.54 -7.81 -13.81
CA HIS A 63 -5.53 -6.92 -13.21
C HIS A 63 -5.03 -6.32 -11.90
N MET A 64 -4.75 -5.01 -11.92
CA MET A 64 -4.23 -4.28 -10.76
C MET A 64 -4.72 -2.83 -10.73
N HIS A 65 -4.98 -2.33 -9.54
CA HIS A 65 -5.26 -0.92 -9.27
C HIS A 65 -3.97 -0.22 -8.78
N LEU A 66 -3.04 0.03 -9.70
CA LEU A 66 -1.67 0.48 -9.41
C LEU A 66 -1.61 1.74 -8.52
N VAL A 67 -2.43 2.76 -8.84
CA VAL A 67 -2.47 4.02 -8.09
C VAL A 67 -3.02 3.80 -6.69
N GLU A 68 -4.09 2.99 -6.56
CA GLU A 68 -4.67 2.65 -5.26
C GLU A 68 -3.69 1.85 -4.40
N TYR A 69 -2.99 0.88 -4.99
CA TYR A 69 -1.95 0.13 -4.29
C TYR A 69 -0.85 1.07 -3.78
N GLY A 70 -0.36 1.99 -4.62
CA GLY A 70 0.62 3.00 -4.22
C GLY A 70 0.11 3.95 -3.13
N TYR A 71 -1.18 4.27 -3.13
CA TYR A 71 -1.82 5.03 -2.07
C TYR A 71 -1.86 4.26 -0.75
N LEU A 72 -2.26 2.98 -0.78
CA LEU A 72 -2.28 2.12 0.40
C LEU A 72 -0.90 1.95 1.02
N LEU A 73 0.16 1.84 0.21
CA LEU A 73 1.55 1.74 0.70
C LEU A 73 2.04 3.02 1.42
N GLN A 74 1.34 4.15 1.26
CA GLN A 74 1.64 5.41 1.94
C GLN A 74 0.78 5.65 3.19
N MET A 75 0.12 4.62 3.68
CA MET A 75 -0.69 4.65 4.90
C MET A 75 -0.10 3.74 5.99
N PRO A 76 -0.44 3.97 7.27
CA PRO A 76 -0.19 2.97 8.31
C PRO A 76 -0.92 1.67 7.99
N GLN A 77 -0.18 0.56 8.02
CA GLN A 77 -0.68 -0.79 7.63
C GLN A 77 -1.44 -1.44 8.78
N LEU A 78 -2.65 -0.96 9.08
CA LEU A 78 -3.42 -1.41 10.24
C LEU A 78 -3.82 -2.89 10.19
N ALA A 79 -3.86 -3.51 9.01
CA ALA A 79 -4.12 -4.93 8.87
C ALA A 79 -3.05 -5.81 9.52
N GLU A 80 -1.80 -5.33 9.58
CA GLU A 80 -0.66 -6.00 10.21
C GLU A 80 -0.57 -5.70 11.71
N HIS A 81 -1.33 -4.69 12.20
CA HIS A 81 -1.33 -4.19 13.57
C HIS A 81 -2.73 -4.21 14.18
N THR A 82 -3.45 -5.33 14.00
CA THR A 82 -4.83 -5.51 14.47
C THR A 82 -4.92 -6.51 15.63
N GLY A 83 -3.81 -6.84 16.29
CA GLY A 83 -3.77 -7.73 17.46
C GLY A 83 -4.33 -7.11 18.74
N SER A 84 -4.32 -5.76 18.83
CA SER A 84 -4.96 -5.01 19.92
C SER A 84 -5.31 -3.58 19.49
N LEU A 85 -6.23 -2.94 20.19
CA LEU A 85 -6.52 -1.51 20.00
C LEU A 85 -5.26 -0.66 20.27
N ALA A 86 -4.51 -0.99 21.32
CA ALA A 86 -3.28 -0.29 21.68
C ALA A 86 -2.23 -0.38 20.57
N GLU A 87 -2.05 -1.54 19.96
CA GLU A 87 -1.12 -1.77 18.82
C GLU A 87 -1.54 -0.95 17.59
N MET A 88 -2.83 -0.96 17.25
CA MET A 88 -3.37 -0.16 16.14
C MET A 88 -3.10 1.33 16.32
N LEU A 89 -3.37 1.87 17.54
CA LEU A 89 -3.14 3.29 17.84
C LEU A 89 -1.65 3.64 17.81
N GLU A 90 -0.78 2.75 18.29
CA GLU A 90 0.67 2.94 18.25
C GLU A 90 1.20 2.96 16.81
N CYS A 91 0.72 2.06 15.95
CA CYS A 91 1.05 2.08 14.52
C CYS A 91 0.70 3.43 13.88
N MET A 92 -0.48 3.99 14.17
CA MET A 92 -0.89 5.30 13.64
C MET A 92 -0.03 6.44 14.19
N ARG A 93 0.32 6.42 15.51
CA ARG A 93 1.21 7.43 16.12
C ARG A 93 2.61 7.40 15.52
N ALA A 94 3.20 6.22 15.43
CA ALA A 94 4.54 6.03 14.86
C ALA A 94 4.58 6.50 13.40
N PHE A 95 3.53 6.19 12.62
CA PHE A 95 3.42 6.66 11.25
C PHE A 95 3.34 8.19 11.17
N LEU A 96 2.51 8.83 12.00
CA LEU A 96 2.37 10.29 12.05
C LEU A 96 3.69 10.97 12.45
N ALA A 97 4.42 10.39 13.40
CA ALA A 97 5.73 10.91 13.84
C ALA A 97 6.77 10.85 12.70
N GLY A 98 6.77 9.77 11.90
CA GLY A 98 7.65 9.62 10.73
C GLY A 98 7.20 10.42 9.50
N HIS A 99 5.92 10.81 9.43
CA HIS A 99 5.32 11.52 8.30
C HIS A 99 4.44 12.68 8.81
N PRO A 100 5.05 13.75 9.34
CA PRO A 100 4.31 14.86 9.92
C PRO A 100 3.30 15.46 8.95
N ARG A 101 2.10 15.72 9.44
CA ARG A 101 1.00 16.35 8.70
C ARG A 101 0.86 17.80 9.15
N GLN A 102 0.37 18.67 8.26
CA GLN A 102 0.13 20.06 8.57
C GLN A 102 -1.27 20.49 8.11
N GLY A 103 -1.89 21.39 8.87
CA GLY A 103 -3.22 21.93 8.56
C GLY A 103 -4.27 20.82 8.52
N ASP A 104 -5.05 20.80 7.44
CA ASP A 104 -6.14 19.86 7.23
C ASP A 104 -5.70 18.58 6.46
N ALA A 105 -4.41 18.26 6.47
CA ALA A 105 -3.90 17.02 5.89
C ALA A 105 -4.24 15.82 6.80
N TRP A 106 -5.05 14.90 6.27
CA TRP A 106 -5.56 13.75 7.01
C TRP A 106 -4.49 12.66 7.23
N LEU A 107 -4.50 12.08 8.44
CA LEU A 107 -3.90 10.76 8.67
C LEU A 107 -4.98 9.70 8.46
N ILE A 108 -4.76 8.84 7.47
CA ILE A 108 -5.71 7.77 7.14
C ILE A 108 -5.01 6.43 7.32
N GLY A 109 -5.64 5.50 8.03
CA GLY A 109 -5.22 4.11 8.13
C GLY A 109 -6.35 3.17 7.74
N ARG A 110 -6.04 1.96 7.25
CA ARG A 110 -7.03 0.97 6.86
C ARG A 110 -6.64 -0.43 7.29
N GLY A 111 -7.63 -1.24 7.63
CA GLY A 111 -7.45 -2.67 7.83
C GLY A 111 -7.66 -3.17 9.26
N TRP A 112 -7.98 -2.31 10.24
CA TRP A 112 -8.26 -2.76 11.60
C TRP A 112 -9.52 -3.64 11.69
N ASN A 113 -9.52 -4.56 12.65
CA ASN A 113 -10.66 -5.40 12.96
C ASN A 113 -10.71 -5.70 14.47
N GLN A 114 -11.72 -5.13 15.18
CA GLN A 114 -11.89 -5.33 16.62
C GLN A 114 -12.14 -6.79 17.02
N ASP A 115 -12.59 -7.63 16.10
CA ASP A 115 -12.80 -9.06 16.38
C ASP A 115 -11.48 -9.79 16.67
N LEU A 116 -10.35 -9.22 16.23
CA LEU A 116 -9.00 -9.72 16.47
C LEU A 116 -8.32 -9.07 17.68
N PHE A 117 -8.87 -7.99 18.24
CA PHE A 117 -8.26 -7.31 19.40
C PHE A 117 -8.24 -8.21 20.62
N SER A 118 -7.08 -8.33 21.26
CA SER A 118 -6.86 -9.11 22.48
C SER A 118 -7.15 -8.32 23.75
N ASP A 119 -7.03 -7.00 23.71
CA ASP A 119 -7.20 -6.08 24.85
C ASP A 119 -8.66 -5.59 25.01
N THR A 120 -9.44 -5.59 23.94
CA THR A 120 -10.85 -5.21 23.95
C THR A 120 -11.60 -5.82 22.78
N ARG A 121 -12.94 -5.95 22.93
CA ARG A 121 -13.82 -6.38 21.83
C ARG A 121 -14.68 -5.23 21.30
N ARG A 122 -14.55 -4.03 21.86
CA ARG A 122 -15.28 -2.86 21.38
C ARG A 122 -14.65 -2.29 20.11
N MET A 123 -15.47 -1.66 19.29
CA MET A 123 -14.97 -0.82 18.21
C MET A 123 -14.26 0.42 18.77
N PRO A 124 -13.21 0.90 18.11
CA PRO A 124 -12.64 2.22 18.44
C PRO A 124 -13.68 3.33 18.36
N ASP A 125 -13.45 4.42 19.08
CA ASP A 125 -14.24 5.64 19.00
C ASP A 125 -13.34 6.88 18.82
N ARG A 126 -13.95 8.07 18.77
CA ARG A 126 -13.21 9.33 18.56
C ARG A 126 -12.11 9.56 19.59
N TYR A 127 -12.34 9.16 20.85
CA TYR A 127 -11.39 9.41 21.94
C TYR A 127 -10.16 8.51 21.84
N ASP A 128 -10.32 7.29 21.31
CA ASP A 128 -9.18 6.44 21.00
C ASP A 128 -8.28 7.10 19.94
N LEU A 129 -8.89 7.68 18.90
CA LEU A 129 -8.14 8.36 17.84
C LEU A 129 -7.63 9.74 18.26
N ASP A 130 -8.24 10.40 19.23
CA ASP A 130 -7.70 11.61 19.87
C ASP A 130 -6.36 11.32 20.56
N ALA A 131 -6.16 10.08 21.07
CA ALA A 131 -4.88 9.65 21.62
C ALA A 131 -3.77 9.52 20.53
N VAL A 132 -4.11 9.49 19.24
CA VAL A 132 -3.15 9.60 18.13
C VAL A 132 -2.83 11.06 17.86
N SER A 133 -3.85 11.91 17.70
CA SER A 133 -3.71 13.35 17.53
C SER A 133 -5.04 14.07 17.78
N THR A 134 -4.99 15.23 18.41
CA THR A 134 -6.10 16.19 18.52
C THR A 134 -5.98 17.36 17.54
N GLU A 135 -4.86 17.48 16.85
CA GLU A 135 -4.55 18.59 15.92
C GLU A 135 -4.75 18.18 14.46
N VAL A 136 -4.38 16.95 14.12
CA VAL A 136 -4.49 16.38 12.78
C VAL A 136 -5.79 15.60 12.69
N PRO A 137 -6.59 15.74 11.60
CA PRO A 137 -7.75 14.89 11.36
C PRO A 137 -7.30 13.45 11.11
N VAL A 138 -7.81 12.52 11.90
CA VAL A 138 -7.44 11.10 11.87
C VAL A 138 -8.65 10.28 11.46
N CYS A 139 -8.45 9.35 10.52
CA CYS A 139 -9.46 8.40 10.04
C CYS A 139 -8.90 6.99 10.04
N ALA A 140 -9.60 6.05 10.65
CA ALA A 140 -9.27 4.62 10.61
C ALA A 140 -10.41 3.82 9.97
N VAL A 141 -10.16 3.23 8.79
CA VAL A 141 -11.15 2.45 8.05
C VAL A 141 -11.05 0.98 8.44
N ARG A 142 -12.18 0.38 8.80
CA ARG A 142 -12.26 -1.05 9.14
C ARG A 142 -11.97 -1.93 7.92
N ALA A 143 -11.44 -3.12 8.14
CA ALA A 143 -11.09 -4.10 7.10
C ALA A 143 -12.25 -4.41 6.13
N CYS A 144 -13.49 -4.43 6.61
CA CYS A 144 -14.67 -4.69 5.77
C CYS A 144 -15.02 -3.53 4.80
N GLY A 145 -14.51 -2.31 5.05
CA GLY A 145 -14.82 -1.13 4.23
C GLY A 145 -16.21 -0.51 4.45
N HIS A 146 -17.03 -1.05 5.37
CA HIS A 146 -18.39 -0.56 5.68
C HIS A 146 -18.47 0.24 6.98
N CYS A 147 -17.33 0.51 7.59
CA CYS A 147 -17.23 1.33 8.79
C CYS A 147 -15.87 2.03 8.84
N LEU A 148 -15.89 3.27 9.30
CA LEU A 148 -14.70 4.00 9.69
C LEU A 148 -14.92 4.71 11.03
N VAL A 149 -13.80 5.11 11.63
CA VAL A 149 -13.79 5.94 12.84
C VAL A 149 -12.93 7.16 12.57
N VAL A 150 -13.38 8.33 13.07
CA VAL A 150 -12.61 9.57 13.00
C VAL A 150 -12.43 10.17 14.40
N ASN A 151 -11.38 10.97 14.57
CA ASN A 151 -11.12 11.69 15.81
C ASN A 151 -11.99 12.95 15.96
N SER A 152 -11.90 13.62 17.10
CA SER A 152 -12.64 14.86 17.39
C SER A 152 -12.28 16.00 16.43
N ARG A 153 -11.02 16.10 15.99
CA ARG A 153 -10.59 17.12 15.01
C ARG A 153 -11.29 16.93 13.67
N ALA A 154 -11.42 15.69 13.21
CA ALA A 154 -12.13 15.38 11.96
C ALA A 154 -13.64 15.69 12.07
N LEU A 155 -14.29 15.36 13.22
CA LEU A 155 -15.69 15.72 13.45
C LEU A 155 -15.92 17.24 13.36
N GLN A 156 -14.99 18.04 13.91
CA GLN A 156 -15.04 19.51 13.81
C GLN A 156 -14.95 19.99 12.36
N LEU A 157 -14.00 19.43 11.57
CA LEU A 157 -13.86 19.79 10.15
C LEU A 157 -15.09 19.41 9.32
N LEU A 158 -15.72 18.30 9.64
CA LEU A 158 -16.95 17.82 8.99
C LEU A 158 -18.19 18.60 9.43
N GLY A 159 -18.11 19.39 10.50
CA GLY A 159 -19.27 20.07 11.10
C GLY A 159 -20.30 19.08 11.68
N VAL A 160 -19.86 17.87 12.04
CA VAL A 160 -20.75 16.83 12.60
C VAL A 160 -20.95 17.06 14.10
N THR A 161 -22.21 17.23 14.50
CA THR A 161 -22.65 17.53 15.87
C THR A 161 -23.80 16.63 16.29
N ALA A 162 -24.24 16.76 17.54
CA ALA A 162 -25.45 16.09 18.04
C ALA A 162 -26.71 16.35 17.22
N GLY A 163 -26.78 17.51 16.55
CA GLY A 163 -27.90 17.90 15.69
C GLY A 163 -27.79 17.45 14.24
N THR A 164 -26.70 16.77 13.86
CA THR A 164 -26.51 16.31 12.45
C THR A 164 -27.51 15.19 12.13
N PRO A 165 -28.33 15.35 11.07
CA PRO A 165 -29.27 14.32 10.66
C PRO A 165 -28.58 13.01 10.27
N GLN A 166 -29.20 11.89 10.59
CA GLN A 166 -28.75 10.59 10.13
C GLN A 166 -28.94 10.45 8.61
N PRO A 167 -27.92 10.09 7.83
CA PRO A 167 -28.06 9.95 6.38
C PRO A 167 -28.86 8.71 6.00
N ALA A 168 -29.58 8.77 4.88
CA ALA A 168 -30.26 7.61 4.34
C ALA A 168 -29.26 6.52 3.93
N GLY A 169 -29.50 5.27 4.34
CA GLY A 169 -28.62 4.14 4.02
C GLY A 169 -27.30 4.14 4.78
N GLY A 170 -27.17 4.91 5.86
CA GLY A 170 -25.98 4.95 6.71
C GLY A 170 -26.31 5.35 8.13
N ARG A 171 -25.30 5.32 9.02
CA ARG A 171 -25.48 5.70 10.42
C ARG A 171 -24.22 6.38 10.96
N ILE A 172 -24.43 7.54 11.61
CA ILE A 172 -23.43 8.20 12.45
C ILE A 172 -23.58 7.63 13.86
N GLY A 173 -22.50 7.09 14.42
CA GLY A 173 -22.46 6.55 15.77
C GLY A 173 -22.63 7.65 16.81
N MET A 174 -23.42 7.36 17.84
CA MET A 174 -23.72 8.29 18.93
C MET A 174 -23.44 7.63 20.28
N ALA A 175 -22.88 8.38 21.21
CA ALA A 175 -22.69 7.99 22.60
C ALA A 175 -23.02 9.17 23.51
N GLY A 176 -23.93 8.97 24.48
CA GLY A 176 -24.36 10.03 25.39
C GLY A 176 -25.01 11.24 24.68
N GLY A 177 -25.58 11.06 23.51
CA GLY A 177 -26.18 12.13 22.72
C GLY A 177 -25.19 12.87 21.78
N GLU A 178 -23.91 12.53 21.80
CA GLU A 178 -22.87 13.14 20.99
C GLU A 178 -22.31 12.16 19.96
N PRO A 179 -21.82 12.63 18.79
CA PRO A 179 -21.15 11.78 17.80
C PRO A 179 -19.91 11.11 18.41
N ASP A 180 -19.83 9.79 18.30
CA ASP A 180 -18.72 8.99 18.86
C ASP A 180 -17.58 8.75 17.86
N GLY A 181 -17.64 9.35 16.70
CA GLY A 181 -16.65 9.26 15.64
C GLY A 181 -16.85 8.10 14.68
N ARG A 182 -17.79 7.19 14.93
CA ARG A 182 -18.06 6.05 14.05
C ARG A 182 -19.04 6.42 12.94
N PHE A 183 -18.70 6.00 11.71
CA PHE A 183 -19.53 6.19 10.53
C PHE A 183 -19.70 4.85 9.82
N PHE A 184 -20.94 4.55 9.40
CA PHE A 184 -21.31 3.28 8.79
C PHE A 184 -21.98 3.51 7.43
N ASP A 185 -21.60 2.67 6.45
CA ASP A 185 -22.18 2.66 5.10
C ASP A 185 -22.20 4.07 4.46
N ASN A 186 -23.34 4.57 3.95
CA ASN A 186 -23.43 5.87 3.29
C ASN A 186 -23.06 7.07 4.21
N ALA A 187 -23.03 6.90 5.52
CA ALA A 187 -22.52 7.94 6.41
C ALA A 187 -21.01 8.21 6.24
N MET A 188 -20.26 7.29 5.62
CA MET A 188 -18.84 7.46 5.32
C MET A 188 -18.59 8.46 4.17
N ASP A 189 -19.54 8.66 3.27
CA ASP A 189 -19.37 9.50 2.07
C ASP A 189 -18.90 10.93 2.38
N PRO A 190 -19.51 11.67 3.33
CA PRO A 190 -19.04 13.00 3.70
C PRO A 190 -17.61 13.01 4.25
N VAL A 191 -17.17 11.93 4.94
CA VAL A 191 -15.81 11.81 5.42
C VAL A 191 -14.84 11.69 4.25
N TYR A 192 -15.14 10.81 3.30
CA TYR A 192 -14.31 10.65 2.10
C TYR A 192 -14.28 11.91 1.23
N ALA A 193 -15.41 12.60 1.12
CA ALA A 193 -15.49 13.86 0.36
C ALA A 193 -14.66 15.00 0.98
N ALA A 194 -14.45 14.97 2.30
CA ALA A 194 -13.64 15.95 3.01
C ALA A 194 -12.13 15.67 2.94
N ILE A 195 -11.73 14.46 2.58
CA ILE A 195 -10.32 14.11 2.40
C ILE A 195 -9.82 14.71 1.09
N PRO A 196 -8.79 15.58 1.13
CA PRO A 196 -8.27 16.20 -0.09
C PRO A 196 -7.77 15.16 -1.09
N ALA A 197 -8.17 15.28 -2.35
CA ALA A 197 -7.65 14.44 -3.41
C ALA A 197 -6.13 14.66 -3.58
N PRO A 198 -5.35 13.61 -3.86
CA PRO A 198 -3.91 13.74 -4.05
C PRO A 198 -3.60 14.60 -5.28
N GLY A 199 -2.68 15.56 -5.12
CA GLY A 199 -2.18 16.37 -6.23
C GLY A 199 -1.30 15.54 -7.19
N LYS A 200 -0.98 16.13 -8.36
CA LYS A 200 -0.24 15.46 -9.43
C LYS A 200 1.08 14.84 -9.00
N ASP A 201 1.84 15.50 -8.11
CA ASP A 201 3.15 14.99 -7.68
C ASP A 201 3.00 13.87 -6.64
N ALA A 202 1.97 13.93 -5.79
CA ALA A 202 1.60 12.83 -4.91
C ALA A 202 1.20 11.58 -5.71
N LEU A 203 0.39 11.74 -6.77
CA LEU A 203 0.01 10.63 -7.66
C LEU A 203 1.23 9.98 -8.34
N LYS A 204 2.20 10.78 -8.80
CA LYS A 204 3.46 10.26 -9.36
C LYS A 204 4.25 9.43 -8.34
N GLU A 205 4.33 9.91 -7.09
CA GLU A 205 5.05 9.18 -6.04
C GLU A 205 4.31 7.91 -5.62
N MET A 206 2.98 7.90 -5.60
CA MET A 206 2.18 6.68 -5.42
C MET A 206 2.53 5.63 -6.48
N ILE A 207 2.53 6.02 -7.77
CA ILE A 207 2.90 5.12 -8.88
C ILE A 207 4.34 4.60 -8.71
N ARG A 208 5.31 5.47 -8.40
CA ARG A 208 6.71 5.05 -8.19
C ARG A 208 6.86 4.08 -7.03
N THR A 209 6.16 4.33 -5.93
CA THR A 209 6.17 3.47 -4.75
C THR A 209 5.58 2.10 -5.07
N ALA A 210 4.44 2.06 -5.78
CA ALA A 210 3.84 0.82 -6.24
C ALA A 210 4.78 0.05 -7.18
N CYS A 211 5.37 0.71 -8.18
CA CYS A 211 6.32 0.07 -9.09
C CYS A 211 7.52 -0.54 -8.37
N ARG A 212 8.10 0.16 -7.38
CA ARG A 212 9.22 -0.37 -6.58
C ARG A 212 8.81 -1.62 -5.80
N ALA A 213 7.64 -1.58 -5.15
CA ALA A 213 7.12 -2.71 -4.38
C ALA A 213 6.84 -3.93 -5.26
N LEU A 214 6.23 -3.71 -6.43
CA LEU A 214 5.94 -4.77 -7.41
C LEU A 214 7.21 -5.36 -8.00
N ASN A 215 8.17 -4.52 -8.40
CA ASN A 215 9.45 -4.98 -8.93
C ASN A 215 10.21 -5.85 -7.91
N ALA A 216 10.13 -5.51 -6.61
CA ALA A 216 10.72 -6.33 -5.54
C ALA A 216 10.09 -7.73 -5.45
N GLN A 217 8.87 -7.92 -5.96
CA GLN A 217 8.16 -9.20 -6.05
C GLN A 217 8.30 -9.85 -7.44
N GLY A 218 9.11 -9.28 -8.33
CA GLY A 218 9.31 -9.80 -9.68
C GLY A 218 8.20 -9.45 -10.68
N ILE A 219 7.23 -8.61 -10.31
CA ILE A 219 6.18 -8.12 -11.22
C ILE A 219 6.76 -6.92 -12.00
N THR A 220 6.82 -7.03 -13.32
CA THR A 220 7.45 -6.02 -14.20
C THR A 220 6.47 -5.38 -15.18
N SER A 221 5.25 -5.89 -15.26
CA SER A 221 4.15 -5.31 -16.05
C SER A 221 2.78 -5.59 -15.44
N SER A 222 1.82 -4.73 -15.70
CA SER A 222 0.42 -4.85 -15.31
C SER A 222 -0.49 -4.15 -16.32
#